data_62cff00043105ee1eacf9a72c4325e85
#
_entry.id   62cff00043105ee1eacf9a72c4325e85
#
_cell.length_a   1.000
_cell.length_b   1.000
_cell.length_c   1.000
_cell.angle_alpha   90.00
_cell.angle_beta   90.00
_cell.angle_gamma   90.00
#
_symmetry.space_group_name_H-M   'P 1'
#
loop_
_entity.id
_entity.type
_entity.pdbx_description
1 polymer ?
#
loop_
_entity_poly.entity_id
_entity_poly.type
_entity_poly.pdbx_seq_one_letter_code
_entity_poly.pdbx_strand_id
1 'polypeptide(L)'
;MTRCRRKRRSRGPRPTCSPPVTQPAALTLLDEATAAEEALPLEFGPPIIVKPSHELYGDVLLKLGRPEQARAQYEKALARAPRRSLALAGLARAAGSLGDSAALARTCAELAGIRGTADETVAPPQPCGESVVVGSISPAR
;
A
#
# COMPACT_ATOMS: atom_id res chain seq x y z
N MET A 1 -17.91 -25.05 -8.60
CA MET A 1 -18.03 -26.00 -7.47
C MET A 1 -16.67 -26.53 -7.11
N THR A 2 -15.97 -25.89 -6.17
CA THR A 2 -14.61 -26.24 -5.78
C THR A 2 -14.68 -27.21 -4.60
N ARG A 3 -14.37 -28.49 -4.88
CA ARG A 3 -14.37 -29.57 -3.86
C ARG A 3 -13.20 -29.34 -2.89
N CYS A 4 -13.47 -28.99 -1.63
CA CYS A 4 -12.51 -29.11 -0.53
C CYS A 4 -12.12 -30.58 -0.35
N ARG A 5 -10.88 -30.95 -0.74
CA ARG A 5 -10.37 -32.31 -0.62
C ARG A 5 -10.08 -32.60 0.86
N ARG A 6 -10.86 -33.52 1.46
CA ARG A 6 -10.64 -34.06 2.82
C ARG A 6 -9.33 -34.79 2.89
N LYS A 7 -8.30 -34.17 3.50
CA LYS A 7 -7.15 -34.92 4.03
C LYS A 7 -7.50 -35.43 5.43
N ARG A 8 -7.62 -36.75 5.58
CA ARG A 8 -7.82 -37.41 6.89
C ARG A 8 -6.56 -37.32 7.74
N ARG A 9 -6.76 -37.06 9.02
CA ARG A 9 -5.90 -37.20 10.20
C ARG A 9 -5.07 -35.99 10.62
N SER A 10 -5.70 -35.21 11.55
CA SER A 10 -5.08 -34.83 12.85
C SER A 10 -6.18 -34.09 13.65
N ARG A 11 -6.27 -34.37 14.97
CA ARG A 11 -7.19 -33.70 15.91
C ARG A 11 -6.69 -32.28 16.17
N GLY A 12 -6.91 -31.39 15.23
CA GLY A 12 -6.75 -29.94 15.37
C GLY A 12 -8.10 -29.24 15.17
N PRO A 13 -8.26 -27.97 15.57
CA PRO A 13 -9.49 -27.21 15.32
C PRO A 13 -9.79 -27.27 13.81
N ARG A 14 -11.08 -27.53 13.50
CA ARG A 14 -11.52 -27.65 12.09
C ARG A 14 -11.22 -26.33 11.38
N PRO A 15 -10.55 -26.37 10.21
CA PRO A 15 -10.43 -25.17 9.41
C PRO A 15 -11.85 -24.71 9.06
N THR A 16 -12.24 -23.53 9.54
CA THR A 16 -13.47 -22.86 9.12
C THR A 16 -13.25 -22.47 7.66
N CYS A 17 -13.85 -23.20 6.74
CA CYS A 17 -13.83 -22.87 5.32
C CYS A 17 -14.79 -21.69 5.14
N SER A 18 -14.31 -20.48 5.35
CA SER A 18 -15.07 -19.28 5.01
C SER A 18 -15.24 -19.24 3.49
N PRO A 19 -16.41 -18.86 2.98
CA PRO A 19 -16.61 -18.72 1.55
C PRO A 19 -15.60 -17.72 0.97
N PRO A 20 -15.13 -17.91 -0.27
CA PRO A 20 -14.20 -16.96 -0.88
C PRO A 20 -14.87 -15.57 -0.93
N VAL A 21 -14.20 -14.59 -0.35
CA VAL A 21 -14.66 -13.20 -0.40
C VAL A 21 -14.58 -12.75 -1.86
N THR A 22 -15.72 -12.36 -2.43
CA THR A 22 -15.74 -11.82 -3.79
C THR A 22 -15.13 -10.43 -3.84
N GLN A 23 -14.58 -10.03 -4.98
CA GLN A 23 -13.99 -8.71 -5.16
C GLN A 23 -14.94 -7.55 -4.76
N PRO A 24 -16.21 -7.54 -5.16
CA PRO A 24 -17.14 -6.49 -4.73
C PRO A 24 -17.34 -6.45 -3.22
N ALA A 25 -17.50 -7.61 -2.58
CA ALA A 25 -17.67 -7.69 -1.13
C ALA A 25 -16.42 -7.21 -0.37
N ALA A 26 -15.22 -7.48 -0.91
CA ALA A 26 -13.97 -6.98 -0.32
C ALA A 26 -13.89 -5.45 -0.37
N LEU A 27 -14.29 -4.83 -1.48
CA LEU A 27 -14.29 -3.38 -1.61
C LEU A 27 -15.32 -2.73 -0.66
N THR A 28 -16.52 -3.30 -0.53
CA THR A 28 -17.53 -2.82 0.42
C THR A 28 -17.01 -2.88 1.86
N LEU A 29 -16.36 -3.97 2.25
CA LEU A 29 -15.77 -4.09 3.60
C LEU A 29 -14.64 -3.07 3.82
N LEU A 30 -13.87 -2.75 2.79
CA LEU A 30 -12.83 -1.73 2.88
C LEU A 30 -13.42 -0.32 2.97
N ASP A 31 -14.51 -0.02 2.27
CA ASP A 31 -15.24 1.24 2.41
C ASP A 31 -15.78 1.40 3.83
N GLU A 32 -16.39 0.36 4.40
CA GLU A 32 -16.87 0.36 5.78
C GLU A 32 -15.73 0.52 6.80
N ALA A 33 -14.60 -0.17 6.58
CA ALA A 33 -13.44 -0.10 7.46
C ALA A 33 -12.79 1.29 7.45
N THR A 34 -12.66 1.91 6.27
CA THR A 34 -12.11 3.27 6.16
C THR A 34 -13.02 4.29 6.83
N ALA A 35 -14.34 4.19 6.64
CA ALA A 35 -15.30 5.07 7.29
C ALA A 35 -15.28 4.91 8.82
N ALA A 36 -15.19 3.69 9.33
CA ALA A 36 -15.07 3.43 10.76
C ALA A 36 -13.77 3.99 11.34
N GLU A 37 -12.64 3.83 10.64
CA GLU A 37 -11.35 4.38 11.07
C GLU A 37 -11.34 5.92 11.01
N GLU A 38 -11.96 6.54 9.98
CA GLU A 38 -12.08 8.00 9.88
C GLU A 38 -12.90 8.60 11.04
N ALA A 39 -13.86 7.87 11.57
CA ALA A 39 -14.69 8.28 12.70
C ALA A 39 -13.96 8.19 14.07
N LEU A 40 -12.83 7.48 14.13
CA LEU A 40 -12.05 7.40 15.37
C LEU A 40 -11.27 8.69 15.61
N PRO A 41 -11.25 9.20 16.86
CA PRO A 41 -10.41 10.33 17.21
C PRO A 41 -8.93 9.99 17.05
N LEU A 42 -8.11 10.98 16.71
CA LEU A 42 -6.66 10.84 16.73
C LEU A 42 -6.21 10.82 18.20
N GLU A 43 -5.84 9.66 18.71
CA GLU A 43 -5.35 9.50 20.06
C GLU A 43 -3.83 9.51 20.10
N PHE A 44 -3.27 10.15 21.14
CA PHE A 44 -1.84 10.08 21.44
C PHE A 44 -1.55 8.76 22.16
N GLY A 45 -0.78 7.89 21.52
CA GLY A 45 -0.40 6.59 22.09
C GLY A 45 0.29 5.71 21.07
N PRO A 46 0.74 4.51 21.46
CA PRO A 46 1.25 3.55 20.49
C PRO A 46 0.14 3.21 19.49
N PRO A 47 0.45 3.13 18.18
CA PRO A 47 -0.56 2.89 17.16
C PRO A 47 -1.21 1.53 17.40
N ILE A 48 -2.51 1.54 17.70
CA ILE A 48 -3.32 0.32 17.89
C ILE A 48 -3.50 -0.38 16.55
N ILE A 49 -3.58 0.40 15.47
CA ILE A 49 -3.77 -0.11 14.11
C ILE A 49 -2.41 -0.23 13.42
N VAL A 50 -1.94 -1.46 13.26
CA VAL A 50 -0.65 -1.76 12.62
C VAL A 50 -0.65 -1.35 11.15
N LYS A 51 -1.77 -1.60 10.44
CA LYS A 51 -1.96 -1.21 9.05
C LYS A 51 -3.26 -0.43 8.91
N PRO A 52 -3.21 0.89 8.65
CA PRO A 52 -4.38 1.71 8.41
C PRO A 52 -5.25 1.16 7.27
N SER A 53 -6.57 1.29 7.42
CA SER A 53 -7.54 0.79 6.43
C SER A 53 -7.33 1.40 5.06
N HIS A 54 -6.98 2.68 4.98
CA HIS A 54 -6.66 3.35 3.72
C HIS A 54 -5.43 2.77 3.03
N GLU A 55 -4.36 2.39 3.76
CA GLU A 55 -3.21 1.69 3.16
C GLU A 55 -3.60 0.33 2.60
N LEU A 56 -4.38 -0.43 3.36
CA LEU A 56 -4.86 -1.73 2.91
C LEU A 56 -5.73 -1.60 1.67
N TYR A 57 -6.62 -0.61 1.66
CA TYR A 57 -7.48 -0.34 0.51
C TYR A 57 -6.66 0.04 -0.73
N GLY A 58 -5.68 0.94 -0.57
CA GLY A 58 -4.76 1.28 -1.65
C GLY A 58 -4.03 0.08 -2.23
N ASP A 59 -3.53 -0.83 -1.38
CA ASP A 59 -2.87 -2.06 -1.82
C ASP A 59 -3.80 -3.00 -2.60
N VAL A 60 -5.05 -3.13 -2.17
CA VAL A 60 -6.06 -3.93 -2.88
C VAL A 60 -6.37 -3.31 -4.24
N LEU A 61 -6.57 -1.99 -4.30
CA LEU A 61 -6.86 -1.27 -5.54
C LEU A 61 -5.70 -1.37 -6.55
N LEU A 62 -4.44 -1.30 -6.10
CA LEU A 62 -3.29 -1.54 -6.97
C LEU A 62 -3.29 -2.94 -7.56
N LYS A 63 -3.59 -3.96 -6.74
CA LYS A 63 -3.70 -5.35 -7.22
C LYS A 63 -4.82 -5.54 -8.23
N LEU A 64 -5.86 -4.71 -8.16
CA LEU A 64 -7.00 -4.70 -9.08
C LEU A 64 -6.75 -3.84 -10.34
N GLY A 65 -5.56 -3.26 -10.50
CA GLY A 65 -5.23 -2.39 -11.63
C GLY A 65 -5.98 -1.05 -11.63
N ARG A 66 -6.26 -0.51 -10.44
CA ARG A 66 -6.96 0.78 -10.25
C ARG A 66 -6.06 1.82 -9.58
N PRO A 67 -4.97 2.25 -10.23
CA PRO A 67 -3.94 3.08 -9.60
C PRO A 67 -4.42 4.48 -9.21
N GLU A 68 -5.36 5.10 -9.95
CA GLU A 68 -5.92 6.40 -9.58
C GLU A 68 -6.66 6.34 -8.23
N GLN A 69 -7.49 5.31 -8.06
CA GLN A 69 -8.23 5.11 -6.83
C GLN A 69 -7.30 4.76 -5.67
N ALA A 70 -6.26 3.95 -5.95
CA ALA A 70 -5.24 3.60 -4.96
C ALA A 70 -4.48 4.84 -4.48
N ARG A 71 -4.10 5.74 -5.41
CA ARG A 71 -3.47 7.02 -5.11
C ARG A 71 -4.29 7.83 -4.10
N ALA A 72 -5.58 7.99 -4.35
CA ALA A 72 -6.47 8.73 -3.47
C ALA A 72 -6.53 8.12 -2.05
N GLN A 73 -6.48 6.79 -1.93
CA GLN A 73 -6.46 6.12 -0.62
C GLN A 73 -5.13 6.34 0.13
N TYR A 74 -4.00 6.28 -0.55
CA TYR A 74 -2.71 6.57 0.08
C TYR A 74 -2.58 8.04 0.49
N GLU A 75 -3.11 8.99 -0.30
CA GLU A 75 -3.15 10.40 0.08
C GLU A 75 -3.97 10.62 1.35
N LYS A 76 -5.10 9.94 1.52
CA LYS A 76 -5.89 9.96 2.76
C LYS A 76 -5.11 9.36 3.94
N ALA A 77 -4.42 8.24 3.73
CA ALA A 77 -3.57 7.65 4.75
C ALA A 77 -2.47 8.63 5.22
N LEU A 78 -1.83 9.34 4.28
CA LEU A 78 -0.79 10.32 4.57
C LEU A 78 -1.33 11.59 5.23
N ALA A 79 -2.57 11.99 4.96
CA ALA A 79 -3.21 13.11 5.65
C ALA A 79 -3.39 12.83 7.15
N ARG A 80 -3.67 11.57 7.54
CA ARG A 80 -3.78 11.17 8.95
C ARG A 80 -2.44 10.88 9.62
N ALA A 81 -1.50 10.32 8.87
CA ALA A 81 -0.16 9.97 9.36
C ALA A 81 0.92 10.43 8.36
N PRO A 82 1.32 11.71 8.42
CA PRO A 82 2.34 12.26 7.52
C PRO A 82 3.64 11.46 7.59
N ARG A 83 4.30 11.32 6.45
CA ARG A 83 5.59 10.63 6.32
C ARG A 83 5.57 9.14 6.68
N ARG A 84 4.41 8.49 6.66
CA ARG A 84 4.32 7.05 6.85
C ARG A 84 4.94 6.34 5.63
N SER A 85 6.05 5.64 5.85
CA SER A 85 6.87 5.05 4.78
C SER A 85 6.12 4.03 3.91
N LEU A 86 5.21 3.24 4.48
CA LEU A 86 4.41 2.27 3.71
C LEU A 86 3.38 2.95 2.81
N ALA A 87 2.74 4.03 3.28
CA ALA A 87 1.81 4.80 2.46
C ALA A 87 2.54 5.53 1.32
N LEU A 88 3.72 6.11 1.60
CA LEU A 88 4.57 6.72 0.56
C LEU A 88 5.03 5.69 -0.47
N ALA A 89 5.47 4.50 -0.05
CA ALA A 89 5.83 3.42 -0.97
C ALA A 89 4.65 2.99 -1.85
N GLY A 90 3.44 2.94 -1.28
CA GLY A 90 2.21 2.67 -2.02
C GLY A 90 1.90 3.77 -3.04
N LEU A 91 2.03 5.03 -2.62
CA LEU A 91 1.84 6.20 -3.49
C LEU A 91 2.85 6.22 -4.65
N ALA A 92 4.11 5.90 -4.40
CA ALA A 92 5.13 5.77 -5.45
C ALA A 92 4.77 4.69 -6.48
N ARG A 93 4.28 3.52 -6.02
CA ARG A 93 3.80 2.44 -6.92
C ARG A 93 2.59 2.89 -7.76
N ALA A 94 1.65 3.61 -7.16
CA ALA A 94 0.50 4.16 -7.88
C ALA A 94 0.95 5.18 -8.94
N ALA A 95 1.83 6.12 -8.59
CA ALA A 95 2.39 7.10 -9.51
C ALA A 95 3.15 6.44 -10.68
N GLY A 96 3.97 5.41 -10.39
CA GLY A 96 4.65 4.63 -11.41
C GLY A 96 3.70 3.94 -12.38
N SER A 97 2.61 3.35 -11.86
CA SER A 97 1.59 2.70 -12.69
C SER A 97 0.81 3.68 -13.58
N LEU A 98 0.70 4.95 -13.15
CA LEU A 98 0.06 6.04 -13.89
C LEU A 98 1.00 6.73 -14.88
N GLY A 99 2.31 6.44 -14.84
CA GLY A 99 3.31 7.15 -15.62
C GLY A 99 3.57 8.58 -15.12
N ASP A 100 3.12 8.94 -13.92
CA ASP A 100 3.36 10.25 -13.30
C ASP A 100 4.78 10.31 -12.71
N SER A 101 5.75 10.56 -13.56
CA SER A 101 7.18 10.62 -13.20
C SER A 101 7.49 11.71 -12.18
N ALA A 102 6.76 12.82 -12.21
CA ALA A 102 6.95 13.93 -11.28
C ALA A 102 6.48 13.57 -9.86
N ALA A 103 5.29 12.97 -9.74
CA ALA A 103 4.80 12.48 -8.45
C ALA A 103 5.69 11.35 -7.92
N LEU A 104 6.12 10.42 -8.78
CA LEU A 104 7.04 9.35 -8.41
C LEU A 104 8.34 9.91 -7.83
N ALA A 105 8.98 10.85 -8.53
CA ALA A 105 10.25 11.44 -8.09
C ALA A 105 10.12 12.15 -6.74
N ARG A 106 9.05 12.94 -6.55
CA ARG A 106 8.80 13.62 -5.27
C ARG A 106 8.62 12.63 -4.13
N THR A 107 7.80 11.60 -4.35
CA THR A 107 7.50 10.59 -3.31
C THR A 107 8.74 9.78 -2.96
N CYS A 108 9.57 9.43 -3.95
CA CYS A 108 10.82 8.73 -3.71
C CYS A 108 11.85 9.59 -2.97
N ALA A 109 11.92 10.89 -3.25
CA ALA A 109 12.79 11.82 -2.52
C ALA A 109 12.36 11.93 -1.04
N GLU A 110 11.06 11.99 -0.76
CA GLU A 110 10.53 12.00 0.60
C GLU A 110 10.84 10.70 1.34
N LEU A 111 10.66 9.54 0.70
CA LEU A 111 11.05 8.24 1.24
C LEU A 111 12.55 8.16 1.54
N ALA A 112 13.40 8.65 0.66
CA ALA A 112 14.84 8.68 0.87
C ALA A 112 15.20 9.53 2.10
N GLY A 113 14.55 10.68 2.29
CA GLY A 113 14.74 11.54 3.46
C GLY A 113 14.35 10.86 4.78
N ILE A 114 13.33 9.99 4.77
CA ILE A 114 12.93 9.21 5.96
C ILE A 114 13.96 8.11 6.24
N ARG A 115 14.52 7.52 5.19
CA ARG A 115 15.45 6.39 5.28
C ARG A 115 16.89 6.81 5.58
N GLY A 116 17.21 8.09 5.57
CA GLY A 116 18.57 8.58 5.83
C GLY A 116 19.21 8.08 7.14
N THR A 117 18.40 7.54 8.05
CA THR A 117 18.84 6.91 9.32
C THR A 117 18.62 5.40 9.34
N ALA A 118 18.17 4.80 8.25
CA ALA A 118 17.93 3.37 8.17
C ALA A 118 19.20 2.60 7.85
N ASP A 119 19.25 1.32 8.24
CA ASP A 119 20.33 0.42 7.92
C ASP A 119 20.46 0.26 6.38
N GLU A 120 21.67 0.37 5.86
CA GLU A 120 22.00 0.24 4.42
C GLU A 120 21.62 -1.13 3.84
N THR A 121 21.49 -2.14 4.70
CA THR A 121 21.10 -3.51 4.30
C THR A 121 19.66 -3.60 3.82
N VAL A 122 18.81 -2.62 4.15
CA VAL A 122 17.41 -2.60 3.75
C VAL A 122 17.25 -1.99 2.37
N ALA A 123 16.90 -2.80 1.36
CA ALA A 123 16.65 -2.32 0.01
C ALA A 123 15.51 -1.27 -0.03
N PRO A 124 15.64 -0.24 -0.90
CA PRO A 124 14.55 0.71 -1.09
C PRO A 124 13.31 0.03 -1.66
N PRO A 125 12.09 0.47 -1.27
CA PRO A 125 10.88 -0.09 -1.83
C PRO A 125 10.76 0.25 -3.32
N GLN A 126 10.37 -0.74 -4.12
CA GLN A 126 10.08 -0.52 -5.53
C GLN A 126 8.90 0.46 -5.70
N PRO A 127 8.92 1.38 -6.68
CA PRO A 127 9.92 1.56 -7.75
C PRO A 127 11.09 2.52 -7.41
N CYS A 128 11.23 2.99 -6.18
CA CYS A 128 12.22 3.99 -5.79
C CYS A 128 13.68 3.48 -5.79
N GLY A 129 13.91 2.19 -5.98
CA GLY A 129 15.25 1.59 -6.03
C GLY A 129 15.85 1.49 -7.44
N GLU A 130 15.06 1.67 -8.47
CA GLU A 130 15.56 1.78 -9.83
C GLU A 130 16.01 3.23 -10.04
N SER A 131 17.30 3.44 -10.24
CA SER A 131 17.83 4.72 -10.68
C SER A 131 17.06 5.14 -11.92
N VAL A 132 16.22 6.17 -11.80
CA VAL A 132 15.70 6.87 -12.95
C VAL A 132 16.92 7.46 -13.62
N VAL A 133 17.41 6.78 -14.64
CA VAL A 133 18.40 7.35 -15.55
C VAL A 133 17.69 8.49 -16.24
N VAL A 134 17.76 9.67 -15.63
CA VAL A 134 17.42 10.91 -16.30
C VAL A 134 18.41 10.98 -17.46
N GLY A 135 17.88 10.71 -18.67
CA GLY A 135 18.68 10.72 -19.88
C GLY A 135 19.51 11.99 -19.92
N SER A 136 20.82 11.82 -19.92
CA SER A 136 21.75 12.86 -20.17
C SER A 136 21.41 13.49 -21.52
N ILE A 137 20.77 14.66 -21.49
CA ILE A 137 20.74 15.54 -22.66
C ILE A 137 22.14 16.05 -22.80
N SER A 138 22.94 15.39 -23.64
CA SER A 138 24.21 15.90 -24.10
C SER A 138 23.93 17.22 -24.84
N PRO A 139 24.53 18.33 -24.44
CA PRO A 139 24.46 19.53 -25.26
C PRO A 139 25.27 19.27 -26.54
N ALA A 140 24.59 19.33 -27.69
CA ALA A 140 25.23 19.33 -28.98
C ALA A 140 26.20 20.51 -29.08
N ARG A 141 27.42 20.22 -29.50
CA ARG A 141 28.40 21.22 -29.90
C ARG A 141 28.02 21.82 -31.25
#